data_0d21b66fba3d42a5d09ab1632c194e5d
#
_entry.id   0d21b66fba3d42a5d09ab1632c194e5d
#
_cell.length_a   1.000
_cell.length_b   1.000
_cell.length_c   1.000
_cell.angle_alpha   90.00
_cell.angle_beta   90.00
_cell.angle_gamma   90.00
#
_symmetry.space_group_name_H-M   'P 1'
#
loop_
_entity.id
_entity.type
_entity.pdbx_description
1 polymer ?
#
loop_
_entity_poly.entity_id
_entity_poly.type
_entity_poly.pdbx_seq_one_letter_code
_entity_poly.pdbx_strand_id
1 'polypeptide(L)'
;MRNIKYTFATLALATLVMTTASAQTESSTPQSIERKKMESFWFSNTNNAAGAQLDEMEHFSQINVNYTHSEGDFQRTQLGTNNNGYGFSTDGGGEFDKLKGTFLWGYFDYTHDKIHGARYNASLIDPLRGMPFYLADTNVSNWIHQSYELGMKAATPIIGNHWIFGVGLDYQNMQGAKQIDPRPNVQMSKFEVKPSIVFTAGKHAIGANYNYSSRREDGTATNSISLITQPVWEVVAPGFYNTAEIGSGSFSGLRAYNANAMGGGLQYSFAGEKIKVLVSGEYNFAVEDVNNNYTIPKIIGTTKENTWDAKANLMWSINPDHSLFAEVEYYNRSIDGIEYIQEWNNAYEESKWEVISKNIRSNFSTKRTTAKVDYMQKKGNSYGWWAGIEIQKEKLSDIYYLPRSTQDIENLYIMANVKDNFIFGKNAIILGAGFGYKYNQNSAISYTGNYADSDIYKNMVLRDFQYLSQNAYYGSVELGYTRSGLFKSNSSLFL
;
A
#
# COMPACT_ATOMS: atom_id res chain seq x y z
N MET A 1 -35.03 0.71 -4.87
CA MET A 1 -35.34 -0.64 -4.35
C MET A 1 -34.58 -1.80 -5.01
N ARG A 2 -33.53 -1.53 -5.81
CA ARG A 2 -32.74 -2.57 -6.52
C ARG A 2 -31.45 -2.95 -5.78
N ASN A 3 -31.01 -2.14 -4.82
CA ASN A 3 -29.70 -2.32 -4.11
C ASN A 3 -29.77 -3.21 -2.86
N ILE A 4 -30.99 -3.52 -2.34
CA ILE A 4 -31.12 -4.33 -1.12
C ILE A 4 -30.90 -5.83 -1.40
N LYS A 5 -31.16 -6.31 -2.62
CA LYS A 5 -30.99 -7.73 -2.96
C LYS A 5 -29.53 -8.20 -3.02
N TYR A 6 -28.60 -7.31 -3.33
CA TYR A 6 -27.16 -7.66 -3.40
C TYR A 6 -26.50 -7.69 -2.03
N THR A 7 -26.97 -6.88 -1.06
CA THR A 7 -26.47 -6.87 0.31
C THR A 7 -26.79 -8.16 1.05
N PHE A 8 -27.95 -8.77 0.78
CA PHE A 8 -28.32 -10.06 1.37
C PHE A 8 -27.58 -11.26 0.75
N ALA A 9 -27.20 -11.20 -0.52
CA ALA A 9 -26.44 -12.25 -1.18
C ALA A 9 -24.98 -12.31 -0.67
N THR A 10 -24.35 -11.18 -0.38
CA THR A 10 -23.01 -11.11 0.21
C THR A 10 -23.00 -11.58 1.68
N LEU A 11 -24.03 -11.25 2.45
CA LEU A 11 -24.17 -11.75 3.82
C LEU A 11 -24.40 -13.28 3.85
N ALA A 12 -25.16 -13.82 2.89
CA ALA A 12 -25.39 -15.25 2.76
C ALA A 12 -24.14 -16.03 2.31
N LEU A 13 -23.27 -15.43 1.50
CA LEU A 13 -21.99 -16.04 1.09
C LEU A 13 -21.00 -16.08 2.28
N ALA A 14 -20.97 -15.03 3.09
CA ALA A 14 -20.16 -14.97 4.31
C ALA A 14 -20.58 -16.02 5.35
N THR A 15 -21.89 -16.29 5.46
CA THR A 15 -22.40 -17.35 6.35
C THR A 15 -22.13 -18.77 5.83
N LEU A 16 -22.01 -18.99 4.52
CA LEU A 16 -21.72 -20.31 3.95
C LEU A 16 -20.25 -20.72 4.17
N VAL A 17 -19.31 -19.77 4.24
CA VAL A 17 -17.89 -20.04 4.53
C VAL A 17 -17.67 -20.38 6.01
N MET A 18 -18.55 -19.94 6.91
CA MET A 18 -18.44 -20.23 8.33
C MET A 18 -18.77 -21.70 8.72
N THR A 19 -19.39 -22.48 7.85
CA THR A 19 -19.86 -23.85 8.22
C THR A 19 -18.82 -24.94 8.01
N THR A 20 -17.63 -24.65 7.47
CA THR A 20 -16.60 -25.68 7.21
C THR A 20 -15.35 -25.61 8.09
N ALA A 21 -15.25 -24.62 8.98
CA ALA A 21 -14.11 -24.48 9.90
C ALA A 21 -14.41 -25.13 11.25
N SER A 22 -14.53 -26.45 11.29
CA SER A 22 -14.65 -27.20 12.54
C SER A 22 -13.51 -28.19 12.67
N ALA A 23 -12.46 -27.80 13.39
CA ALA A 23 -11.58 -28.63 14.22
C ALA A 23 -10.41 -27.81 14.78
N GLN A 24 -10.66 -26.98 15.76
CA GLN A 24 -9.60 -26.51 16.64
C GLN A 24 -10.04 -26.62 18.09
N THR A 25 -9.17 -27.17 18.92
CA THR A 25 -9.40 -27.39 20.34
C THR A 25 -9.27 -26.12 21.20
N GLU A 26 -8.74 -25.03 20.65
CA GLU A 26 -8.59 -23.76 21.34
C GLU A 26 -9.19 -22.59 20.53
N SER A 27 -9.81 -21.64 21.23
CA SER A 27 -10.47 -20.49 20.61
C SER A 27 -9.42 -19.53 20.02
N SER A 28 -9.48 -19.29 18.71
CA SER A 28 -8.71 -18.23 18.07
C SER A 28 -9.23 -16.87 18.51
N THR A 29 -8.34 -16.05 19.05
CA THR A 29 -8.61 -14.64 19.38
C THR A 29 -7.80 -13.74 18.45
N PRO A 30 -8.19 -12.47 18.23
CA PRO A 30 -7.38 -11.53 17.45
C PRO A 30 -5.93 -11.45 17.93
N GLN A 31 -5.71 -11.50 19.24
CA GLN A 31 -4.38 -11.46 19.85
C GLN A 31 -3.57 -12.74 19.58
N SER A 32 -4.23 -13.90 19.49
CA SER A 32 -3.56 -15.14 19.11
C SER A 32 -3.17 -15.15 17.64
N ILE A 33 -4.03 -14.59 16.77
CA ILE A 33 -3.75 -14.41 15.34
C ILE A 33 -2.61 -13.38 15.14
N GLU A 34 -2.66 -12.26 15.87
CA GLU A 34 -1.60 -11.24 15.86
C GLU A 34 -0.24 -11.86 16.21
N ARG A 35 -0.18 -12.60 17.33
CA ARG A 35 1.03 -13.29 17.73
C ARG A 35 1.52 -14.29 16.67
N LYS A 36 0.62 -15.13 16.12
CA LYS A 36 0.98 -16.09 15.08
C LYS A 36 1.56 -15.39 13.85
N LYS A 37 0.95 -14.30 13.40
CA LYS A 37 1.48 -13.49 12.28
C LYS A 37 2.86 -12.92 12.59
N MET A 38 3.14 -12.50 13.83
CA MET A 38 4.49 -12.04 14.24
C MET A 38 5.53 -13.18 14.24
N GLU A 39 5.13 -14.40 14.60
CA GLU A 39 6.01 -15.59 14.63
C GLU A 39 6.18 -16.23 13.24
N SER A 40 5.33 -15.87 12.24
CA SER A 40 5.32 -16.41 10.88
C SER A 40 6.17 -15.57 9.95
N PHE A 41 7.44 -15.86 9.88
CA PHE A 41 8.44 -15.02 9.21
C PHE A 41 8.28 -14.97 7.70
N TRP A 42 8.13 -16.10 7.03
CA TRP A 42 7.98 -16.16 5.59
C TRP A 42 6.66 -15.55 5.13
N PHE A 43 5.57 -15.90 5.82
CA PHE A 43 4.24 -15.40 5.50
C PHE A 43 4.13 -13.88 5.61
N SER A 44 4.67 -13.32 6.71
CA SER A 44 4.51 -11.90 7.05
C SER A 44 5.55 -10.98 6.38
N ASN A 45 6.75 -11.50 6.06
CA ASN A 45 7.88 -10.65 5.67
C ASN A 45 8.37 -10.88 4.24
N THR A 46 7.72 -11.77 3.46
CA THR A 46 8.14 -12.03 2.07
C THR A 46 6.96 -12.13 1.11
N ASN A 47 7.25 -11.90 -0.17
CA ASN A 47 6.35 -12.20 -1.28
C ASN A 47 6.42 -13.69 -1.72
N ASN A 48 7.25 -14.51 -1.08
CA ASN A 48 7.44 -15.90 -1.40
C ASN A 48 6.35 -16.76 -0.74
N ALA A 49 5.30 -17.10 -1.49
CA ALA A 49 4.20 -17.93 -0.98
C ALA A 49 4.64 -19.35 -0.58
N ALA A 50 5.66 -19.92 -1.25
CA ALA A 50 6.18 -21.25 -0.92
C ALA A 50 6.78 -21.27 0.50
N GLY A 51 7.41 -20.17 0.93
CA GLY A 51 7.98 -20.06 2.27
C GLY A 51 6.96 -20.09 3.40
N ALA A 52 5.70 -19.67 3.15
CA ALA A 52 4.65 -19.69 4.15
C ALA A 52 4.35 -21.12 4.68
N GLN A 53 4.66 -22.16 3.91
CA GLN A 53 4.57 -23.56 4.34
C GLN A 53 5.52 -23.87 5.52
N LEU A 54 6.63 -23.15 5.64
CA LEU A 54 7.62 -23.34 6.72
C LEU A 54 7.22 -22.69 8.05
N ASP A 55 6.19 -21.84 8.03
CA ASP A 55 5.71 -21.17 9.23
C ASP A 55 4.71 -22.02 10.04
N GLU A 56 4.28 -23.18 9.49
CA GLU A 56 3.39 -24.14 10.14
C GLU A 56 2.14 -23.44 10.73
N MET A 57 1.53 -22.54 9.95
CA MET A 57 0.42 -21.73 10.41
C MET A 57 -0.81 -22.57 10.65
N GLU A 58 -1.30 -22.60 11.89
CA GLU A 58 -2.60 -23.18 12.22
C GLU A 58 -3.74 -22.42 11.53
N HIS A 59 -4.85 -23.13 11.31
CA HIS A 59 -6.05 -22.54 10.72
C HIS A 59 -6.56 -21.36 11.53
N PHE A 60 -6.84 -20.28 10.85
CA PHE A 60 -7.55 -19.15 11.41
C PHE A 60 -8.47 -18.53 10.35
N SER A 61 -9.48 -17.81 10.80
CA SER A 61 -10.25 -16.90 9.97
C SER A 61 -10.74 -15.74 10.82
N GLN A 62 -10.77 -14.57 10.22
CA GLN A 62 -11.28 -13.37 10.86
C GLN A 62 -12.11 -12.53 9.90
N ILE A 63 -13.09 -11.83 10.45
CA ILE A 63 -13.93 -10.86 9.76
C ILE A 63 -13.90 -9.60 10.59
N ASN A 64 -13.61 -8.48 9.94
CA ASN A 64 -13.56 -7.18 10.58
C ASN A 64 -14.51 -6.21 9.88
N VAL A 65 -15.15 -5.37 10.66
CA VAL A 65 -15.89 -4.20 10.20
C VAL A 65 -15.33 -3.02 10.94
N ASN A 66 -14.93 -1.99 10.24
CA ASN A 66 -14.34 -0.80 10.85
C ASN A 66 -14.95 0.48 10.33
N TYR A 67 -14.88 1.49 11.16
CA TYR A 67 -15.13 2.89 10.81
C TYR A 67 -13.90 3.70 11.14
N THR A 68 -13.50 4.56 10.21
CA THR A 68 -12.37 5.48 10.38
C THR A 68 -12.84 6.92 10.26
N HIS A 69 -12.32 7.78 11.12
CA HIS A 69 -12.52 9.21 11.05
C HIS A 69 -11.20 9.91 11.28
N SER A 70 -10.87 10.87 10.43
CA SER A 70 -9.72 11.76 10.61
C SER A 70 -10.11 13.18 10.25
N GLU A 71 -9.65 14.15 11.05
CA GLU A 71 -9.91 15.57 10.85
C GLU A 71 -8.69 16.36 11.28
N GLY A 72 -8.37 17.45 10.57
CA GLY A 72 -7.30 18.36 10.93
C GLY A 72 -6.73 19.13 9.76
N ASP A 73 -5.98 20.17 10.06
CA ASP A 73 -5.34 21.07 9.09
C ASP A 73 -3.86 20.72 8.86
N PHE A 74 -3.27 19.86 9.71
CA PHE A 74 -1.90 19.38 9.55
C PHE A 74 -1.85 18.20 8.59
N GLN A 75 -1.84 18.49 7.29
CA GLN A 75 -1.90 17.50 6.22
C GLN A 75 -1.42 18.05 4.89
N ARG A 76 -1.15 17.16 3.94
CA ARG A 76 -0.89 17.53 2.55
C ARG A 76 -2.18 17.97 1.87
N THR A 77 -2.11 19.02 1.08
CA THR A 77 -3.29 19.68 0.48
C THR A 77 -4.15 18.74 -0.38
N GLN A 78 -3.54 17.74 -0.99
CA GLN A 78 -4.22 16.78 -1.86
C GLN A 78 -5.04 15.73 -1.09
N LEU A 79 -4.77 15.54 0.22
CA LEU A 79 -5.46 14.55 1.06
C LEU A 79 -6.77 15.07 1.68
N GLY A 80 -7.07 16.36 1.54
CA GLY A 80 -8.26 16.97 2.15
C GLY A 80 -8.12 17.22 3.66
N THR A 81 -9.15 17.73 4.31
CA THR A 81 -9.15 18.15 5.74
C THR A 81 -9.90 17.19 6.65
N ASN A 82 -10.73 16.34 6.09
CA ASN A 82 -11.53 15.38 6.85
C ASN A 82 -11.75 14.13 5.99
N ASN A 83 -11.61 12.96 6.60
CA ASN A 83 -11.92 11.68 5.96
C ASN A 83 -12.83 10.86 6.87
N ASN A 84 -13.88 10.27 6.27
CA ASN A 84 -14.79 9.33 6.91
C ASN A 84 -14.81 8.05 6.09
N GLY A 85 -14.36 6.94 6.67
CA GLY A 85 -14.24 5.66 6.01
C GLY A 85 -15.03 4.54 6.68
N TYR A 86 -15.53 3.60 5.87
CA TYR A 86 -16.08 2.32 6.31
C TYR A 86 -15.30 1.20 5.65
N GLY A 87 -14.92 0.21 6.43
CA GLY A 87 -14.22 -0.96 5.92
C GLY A 87 -14.88 -2.27 6.33
N PHE A 88 -14.73 -3.24 5.45
CA PHE A 88 -15.01 -4.63 5.70
C PHE A 88 -13.83 -5.46 5.22
N SER A 89 -13.28 -6.28 6.10
CA SER A 89 -12.20 -7.18 5.72
C SER A 89 -12.44 -8.59 6.24
N THR A 90 -11.94 -9.55 5.49
CA THR A 90 -11.86 -10.94 5.91
C THR A 90 -10.57 -11.54 5.44
N ASP A 91 -9.91 -12.28 6.31
CA ASP A 91 -8.76 -13.10 5.92
C ASP A 91 -8.75 -14.40 6.70
N GLY A 92 -8.13 -15.40 6.12
CA GLY A 92 -8.01 -16.69 6.77
C GLY A 92 -7.24 -17.69 5.94
N GLY A 93 -6.73 -18.69 6.61
CA GLY A 93 -5.95 -19.75 5.98
C GLY A 93 -5.23 -20.61 6.99
N GLY A 94 -4.32 -21.42 6.48
CA GLY A 94 -3.49 -22.34 7.23
C GLY A 94 -3.14 -23.57 6.40
N GLU A 95 -2.58 -24.57 7.03
CA GLU A 95 -2.25 -25.83 6.40
C GLU A 95 -3.43 -26.79 6.43
N PHE A 96 -3.83 -27.36 5.28
CA PHE A 96 -5.01 -28.21 5.14
C PHE A 96 -4.68 -29.68 5.00
N ASP A 97 -4.89 -30.48 6.05
CA ASP A 97 -4.65 -31.94 6.05
C ASP A 97 -5.40 -32.68 4.94
N LYS A 98 -6.66 -32.30 4.68
CA LYS A 98 -7.48 -32.86 3.60
C LYS A 98 -6.88 -32.66 2.22
N LEU A 99 -6.02 -31.66 2.05
CA LEU A 99 -5.27 -31.35 0.84
C LEU A 99 -3.79 -31.77 0.95
N LYS A 100 -3.52 -32.80 1.76
CA LYS A 100 -2.16 -33.39 1.97
C LYS A 100 -1.16 -32.38 2.56
N GLY A 101 -1.61 -31.47 3.43
CA GLY A 101 -0.76 -30.46 4.05
C GLY A 101 -0.44 -29.28 3.14
N THR A 102 -1.27 -28.99 2.15
CA THR A 102 -1.14 -27.78 1.32
C THR A 102 -1.48 -26.55 2.16
N PHE A 103 -0.63 -25.55 2.12
CA PHE A 103 -0.93 -24.23 2.69
C PHE A 103 -1.81 -23.43 1.75
N LEU A 104 -2.87 -22.84 2.27
CA LEU A 104 -3.75 -21.91 1.57
C LEU A 104 -4.10 -20.75 2.50
N TRP A 105 -4.03 -19.54 1.97
CA TRP A 105 -4.50 -18.32 2.64
C TRP A 105 -5.14 -17.41 1.62
N GLY A 106 -6.17 -16.68 2.05
CA GLY A 106 -6.82 -15.69 1.22
C GLY A 106 -7.37 -14.53 2.03
N TYR A 107 -7.56 -13.39 1.37
CA TYR A 107 -8.17 -12.21 1.96
C TYR A 107 -9.08 -11.49 0.98
N PHE A 108 -9.99 -10.71 1.53
CA PHE A 108 -10.80 -9.74 0.83
C PHE A 108 -10.97 -8.51 1.70
N ASP A 109 -10.69 -7.34 1.13
CA ASP A 109 -10.85 -6.05 1.76
C ASP A 109 -11.74 -5.14 0.91
N TYR A 110 -12.68 -4.46 1.55
CA TYR A 110 -13.50 -3.41 0.97
C TYR A 110 -13.38 -2.16 1.79
N THR A 111 -13.14 -1.02 1.15
CA THR A 111 -13.17 0.29 1.78
C THR A 111 -14.05 1.26 1.01
N HIS A 112 -14.71 2.15 1.73
CA HIS A 112 -15.45 3.28 1.21
C HIS A 112 -15.09 4.51 2.01
N ASP A 113 -14.42 5.47 1.37
CA ASP A 113 -13.91 6.68 1.99
C ASP A 113 -14.55 7.92 1.39
N LYS A 114 -14.90 8.88 2.23
CA LYS A 114 -15.35 10.20 1.84
C LYS A 114 -14.36 11.23 2.37
N ILE A 115 -13.58 11.78 1.44
CA ILE A 115 -12.53 12.77 1.69
C ILE A 115 -13.08 14.16 1.41
N HIS A 116 -12.99 15.07 2.35
CA HIS A 116 -13.49 16.44 2.24
C HIS A 116 -12.32 17.42 2.10
N GLY A 117 -12.52 18.43 1.27
CA GLY A 117 -11.61 19.56 1.16
C GLY A 117 -10.34 19.30 0.36
N ALA A 118 -10.30 18.23 -0.48
CA ALA A 118 -9.16 17.93 -1.33
C ALA A 118 -9.01 18.91 -2.49
N ARG A 119 -7.77 19.19 -2.90
CA ARG A 119 -7.40 20.05 -4.03
C ARG A 119 -6.25 19.44 -4.83
N TYR A 120 -5.94 20.01 -5.98
CA TYR A 120 -4.76 19.70 -6.80
C TYR A 120 -4.65 18.24 -7.25
N ASN A 121 -5.80 17.59 -7.42
CA ASN A 121 -5.88 16.27 -8.03
C ASN A 121 -7.19 16.14 -8.85
N ALA A 122 -7.05 15.83 -10.14
CA ALA A 122 -8.14 15.61 -11.07
C ALA A 122 -7.95 14.34 -11.93
N SER A 123 -7.00 13.46 -11.64
CA SER A 123 -6.75 12.30 -12.50
C SER A 123 -6.19 11.05 -11.80
N LEU A 124 -5.89 11.08 -10.51
CA LEU A 124 -5.30 9.95 -9.79
C LEU A 124 -6.15 9.54 -8.59
N ILE A 125 -6.16 8.25 -8.27
CA ILE A 125 -6.68 7.74 -6.99
C ILE A 125 -5.76 8.20 -5.86
N ASP A 126 -4.44 7.94 -5.99
CA ASP A 126 -3.43 8.41 -5.04
C ASP A 126 -2.54 9.48 -5.70
N PRO A 127 -2.80 10.77 -5.42
CA PRO A 127 -1.98 11.85 -5.96
C PRO A 127 -0.58 11.93 -5.32
N LEU A 128 -0.34 11.19 -4.23
CA LEU A 128 0.90 11.24 -3.47
C LEU A 128 1.87 10.09 -3.79
N ARG A 129 1.58 9.29 -4.80
CA ARG A 129 2.46 8.18 -5.19
C ARG A 129 3.84 8.60 -5.74
N GLY A 130 4.15 9.91 -5.71
CA GLY A 130 5.46 10.46 -6.05
C GLY A 130 5.84 10.26 -7.51
N MET A 131 4.96 10.65 -8.41
CA MET A 131 5.16 10.58 -9.86
C MET A 131 4.76 11.89 -10.53
N PRO A 132 5.37 12.25 -11.68
CA PRO A 132 4.91 13.35 -12.53
C PRO A 132 3.70 12.94 -13.39
N PHE A 133 3.25 13.84 -14.25
CA PHE A 133 2.28 13.63 -15.34
C PHE A 133 0.83 13.39 -14.90
N TYR A 134 0.36 14.10 -13.90
CA TYR A 134 -1.05 14.09 -13.48
C TYR A 134 -1.74 15.43 -13.71
N LEU A 135 -3.08 15.43 -13.64
CA LEU A 135 -3.89 16.64 -13.71
C LEU A 135 -4.15 17.19 -12.31
N ALA A 136 -3.91 18.47 -12.14
CA ALA A 136 -4.26 19.22 -10.93
C ALA A 136 -5.35 20.27 -11.25
N ASP A 137 -6.20 20.54 -10.26
CA ASP A 137 -7.18 21.64 -10.27
C ASP A 137 -7.13 22.39 -8.94
N THR A 138 -7.59 23.64 -8.88
CA THR A 138 -7.63 24.43 -7.64
C THR A 138 -8.94 24.30 -6.87
N ASN A 139 -9.95 23.69 -7.46
CA ASN A 139 -11.29 23.65 -6.87
C ASN A 139 -11.32 22.72 -5.65
N VAL A 140 -11.73 23.25 -4.51
CA VAL A 140 -11.97 22.45 -3.31
C VAL A 140 -13.13 21.52 -3.55
N SER A 141 -12.94 20.23 -3.31
CA SER A 141 -13.97 19.24 -3.57
C SER A 141 -13.88 18.05 -2.61
N ASN A 142 -14.98 17.30 -2.57
CA ASN A 142 -15.02 16.04 -1.83
C ASN A 142 -14.85 14.89 -2.80
N TRP A 143 -13.92 13.98 -2.47
CA TRP A 143 -13.77 12.71 -3.17
C TRP A 143 -14.56 11.61 -2.44
N ILE A 144 -15.12 10.71 -3.24
CA ILE A 144 -15.64 9.43 -2.77
C ILE A 144 -14.77 8.36 -3.40
N HIS A 145 -14.07 7.58 -2.55
CA HIS A 145 -13.25 6.45 -2.98
C HIS A 145 -13.92 5.14 -2.58
N GLN A 146 -13.83 4.15 -3.45
CA GLN A 146 -14.15 2.76 -3.17
C GLN A 146 -12.99 1.88 -3.60
N SER A 147 -12.58 0.95 -2.75
CA SER A 147 -11.54 -0.04 -3.05
C SER A 147 -12.04 -1.44 -2.76
N TYR A 148 -11.68 -2.35 -3.65
CA TYR A 148 -11.86 -3.79 -3.51
C TYR A 148 -10.48 -4.44 -3.70
N GLU A 149 -10.01 -5.15 -2.70
CA GLU A 149 -8.75 -5.88 -2.74
C GLU A 149 -9.00 -7.34 -2.38
N LEU A 150 -8.41 -8.23 -3.13
CA LEU A 150 -8.47 -9.65 -2.85
C LEU A 150 -7.15 -10.31 -3.24
N GLY A 151 -6.77 -11.31 -2.48
CA GLY A 151 -5.56 -12.04 -2.78
C GLY A 151 -5.52 -13.41 -2.14
N MET A 152 -4.55 -14.18 -2.58
CA MET A 152 -4.31 -15.52 -2.06
C MET A 152 -2.83 -15.88 -2.09
N LYS A 153 -2.44 -16.74 -1.17
CA LYS A 153 -1.17 -17.47 -1.18
C LYS A 153 -1.48 -18.97 -1.14
N ALA A 154 -0.84 -19.74 -2.01
CA ALA A 154 -0.92 -21.18 -1.99
C ALA A 154 0.49 -21.78 -2.06
N ALA A 155 0.75 -22.83 -1.27
CA ALA A 155 2.02 -23.55 -1.30
C ALA A 155 1.80 -25.06 -1.18
N THR A 156 2.60 -25.83 -1.91
CA THR A 156 2.59 -27.28 -1.81
C THR A 156 3.16 -27.75 -0.47
N PRO A 157 2.84 -28.96 0.00
CA PRO A 157 3.64 -29.61 1.01
C PRO A 157 5.09 -29.81 0.52
N ILE A 158 5.98 -30.19 1.43
CA ILE A 158 7.38 -30.48 1.08
C ILE A 158 7.46 -31.69 0.16
N ILE A 159 7.94 -31.50 -1.07
CA ILE A 159 8.08 -32.54 -2.09
C ILE A 159 9.53 -33.03 -2.09
N GLY A 160 9.73 -34.36 -2.08
CA GLY A 160 11.05 -35.00 -2.10
C GLY A 160 11.92 -34.59 -0.92
N ASN A 161 11.32 -34.24 0.22
CA ASN A 161 11.94 -33.79 1.48
C ASN A 161 12.67 -32.42 1.40
N HIS A 162 12.60 -31.72 0.27
CA HIS A 162 13.39 -30.50 0.06
C HIS A 162 12.66 -29.35 -0.62
N TRP A 163 11.70 -29.62 -1.53
CA TRP A 163 11.16 -28.61 -2.41
C TRP A 163 9.74 -28.19 -2.04
N ILE A 164 9.48 -26.91 -2.06
CA ILE A 164 8.16 -26.32 -1.90
C ILE A 164 7.95 -25.37 -3.08
N PHE A 165 6.78 -25.44 -3.70
CA PHE A 165 6.35 -24.53 -4.75
C PHE A 165 5.16 -23.71 -4.25
N GLY A 166 5.11 -22.45 -4.63
CA GLY A 166 4.03 -21.58 -4.22
C GLY A 166 3.65 -20.57 -5.28
N VAL A 167 2.48 -19.97 -5.09
CA VAL A 167 1.99 -18.86 -5.91
C VAL A 167 1.22 -17.90 -5.02
N GLY A 168 1.52 -16.61 -5.16
CA GLY A 168 0.73 -15.49 -4.65
C GLY A 168 -0.03 -14.83 -5.80
N LEU A 169 -1.27 -14.42 -5.56
CA LEU A 169 -2.09 -13.65 -6.48
C LEU A 169 -2.72 -12.49 -5.71
N ASP A 170 -2.68 -11.29 -6.28
CA ASP A 170 -3.36 -10.13 -5.72
C ASP A 170 -4.10 -9.38 -6.84
N TYR A 171 -5.30 -8.93 -6.55
CA TYR A 171 -6.11 -8.11 -7.42
C TYR A 171 -6.69 -6.94 -6.64
N GLN A 172 -6.55 -5.74 -7.21
CA GLN A 172 -7.10 -4.51 -6.65
C GLN A 172 -7.94 -3.80 -7.71
N ASN A 173 -9.10 -3.32 -7.31
CA ASN A 173 -9.92 -2.42 -8.11
C ASN A 173 -10.35 -1.24 -7.26
N MET A 174 -10.09 -0.03 -7.75
CA MET A 174 -10.43 1.21 -7.05
C MET A 174 -11.20 2.15 -7.98
N GLN A 175 -12.11 2.91 -7.39
CA GLN A 175 -12.80 4.01 -8.04
C GLN A 175 -12.77 5.23 -7.16
N GLY A 176 -12.52 6.39 -7.76
CA GLY A 176 -12.58 7.69 -7.11
C GLY A 176 -13.34 8.69 -7.96
N ALA A 177 -14.22 9.48 -7.35
CA ALA A 177 -14.96 10.51 -8.05
C ALA A 177 -15.23 11.72 -7.17
N LYS A 178 -15.28 12.90 -7.76
CA LYS A 178 -15.80 14.13 -7.13
C LYS A 178 -16.86 14.82 -8.00
N GLN A 179 -17.76 15.55 -7.36
CA GLN A 179 -18.93 16.11 -8.04
C GLN A 179 -18.79 17.59 -8.44
N ILE A 180 -17.79 18.28 -7.91
CA ILE A 180 -17.50 19.68 -8.28
C ILE A 180 -16.58 19.68 -9.50
N ASP A 181 -16.86 20.58 -10.46
CA ASP A 181 -16.08 20.73 -11.69
C ASP A 181 -14.59 21.08 -11.42
N PRO A 182 -13.66 20.55 -12.21
CA PRO A 182 -13.87 19.48 -13.18
C PRO A 182 -14.22 18.18 -12.45
N ARG A 183 -15.25 17.49 -12.86
CA ARG A 183 -15.76 16.26 -12.23
C ARG A 183 -14.91 15.07 -12.59
N PRO A 184 -13.78 14.81 -11.92
CA PRO A 184 -13.00 13.63 -12.19
C PRO A 184 -13.76 12.37 -11.78
N ASN A 185 -13.60 11.35 -12.63
CA ASN A 185 -13.95 9.98 -12.33
C ASN A 185 -12.74 9.12 -12.70
N VAL A 186 -12.15 8.50 -11.70
CA VAL A 186 -10.92 7.72 -11.83
C VAL A 186 -11.22 6.28 -11.49
N GLN A 187 -10.78 5.37 -12.35
CA GLN A 187 -10.90 3.93 -12.14
C GLN A 187 -9.52 3.29 -12.26
N MET A 188 -9.15 2.46 -11.31
CA MET A 188 -7.88 1.76 -11.27
C MET A 188 -8.12 0.26 -11.10
N SER A 189 -7.38 -0.55 -11.85
CA SER A 189 -7.26 -1.99 -11.64
C SER A 189 -5.79 -2.39 -11.64
N LYS A 190 -5.43 -3.30 -10.73
CA LYS A 190 -4.10 -3.87 -10.61
C LYS A 190 -4.20 -5.37 -10.40
N PHE A 191 -3.37 -6.11 -11.10
CA PHE A 191 -3.22 -7.56 -10.94
C PHE A 191 -1.75 -7.89 -10.70
N GLU A 192 -1.48 -8.78 -9.76
CA GLU A 192 -0.13 -9.28 -9.47
C GLU A 192 -0.13 -10.80 -9.42
N VAL A 193 0.95 -11.41 -9.93
CA VAL A 193 1.23 -12.84 -9.81
C VAL A 193 2.67 -13.06 -9.34
N LYS A 194 2.82 -13.94 -8.32
CA LYS A 194 4.08 -14.13 -7.60
C LYS A 194 4.37 -15.64 -7.45
N PRO A 195 4.81 -16.33 -8.54
CA PRO A 195 5.29 -17.70 -8.42
C PRO A 195 6.56 -17.75 -7.58
N SER A 196 6.72 -18.80 -6.81
CA SER A 196 7.80 -18.92 -5.85
C SER A 196 8.22 -20.37 -5.62
N ILE A 197 9.46 -20.53 -5.14
CA ILE A 197 10.07 -21.81 -4.83
C ILE A 197 10.92 -21.68 -3.58
N VAL A 198 10.96 -22.73 -2.77
CA VAL A 198 11.85 -22.85 -1.62
C VAL A 198 12.52 -24.21 -1.62
N PHE A 199 13.80 -24.24 -1.32
CA PHE A 199 14.59 -25.43 -1.05
C PHE A 199 14.97 -25.47 0.44
N THR A 200 14.70 -26.59 1.10
CA THR A 200 14.98 -26.80 2.51
C THR A 200 16.07 -27.83 2.74
N ALA A 201 16.97 -27.58 3.68
CA ALA A 201 18.03 -28.48 4.11
C ALA A 201 18.22 -28.40 5.63
N GLY A 202 17.55 -29.27 6.37
CA GLY A 202 17.54 -29.27 7.82
C GLY A 202 16.98 -27.96 8.38
N LYS A 203 17.80 -27.17 9.10
CA LYS A 203 17.41 -25.89 9.69
C LYS A 203 17.52 -24.70 8.72
N HIS A 204 17.96 -24.92 7.50
CA HIS A 204 18.21 -23.89 6.50
C HIS A 204 17.19 -23.98 5.35
N ALA A 205 16.74 -22.82 4.85
CA ALA A 205 15.97 -22.75 3.65
C ALA A 205 16.42 -21.57 2.79
N ILE A 206 16.38 -21.78 1.46
CA ILE A 206 16.67 -20.75 0.45
C ILE A 206 15.45 -20.66 -0.45
N GLY A 207 14.95 -19.44 -0.65
CA GLY A 207 13.79 -19.17 -1.49
C GLY A 207 14.10 -18.22 -2.62
N ALA A 208 13.27 -18.31 -3.65
CA ALA A 208 13.22 -17.35 -4.74
C ALA A 208 11.77 -17.12 -5.17
N ASN A 209 11.45 -15.89 -5.54
CA ASN A 209 10.18 -15.54 -6.17
C ASN A 209 10.40 -14.63 -7.37
N TYR A 210 9.48 -14.72 -8.31
CA TYR A 210 9.32 -13.77 -9.40
C TYR A 210 8.03 -13.00 -9.18
N ASN A 211 8.03 -11.71 -9.50
CA ASN A 211 6.85 -10.84 -9.36
C ASN A 211 6.54 -10.24 -10.72
N TYR A 212 5.29 -10.33 -11.15
CA TYR A 212 4.76 -9.58 -12.28
C TYR A 212 3.51 -8.84 -11.85
N SER A 213 3.42 -7.56 -12.21
CA SER A 213 2.18 -6.80 -12.02
C SER A 213 1.83 -5.97 -13.24
N SER A 214 0.53 -5.81 -13.48
CA SER A 214 -0.03 -4.91 -14.47
C SER A 214 -1.05 -4.01 -13.77
N ARG A 215 -0.91 -2.68 -13.94
CA ARG A 215 -1.82 -1.69 -13.42
C ARG A 215 -2.31 -0.80 -14.54
N ARG A 216 -3.60 -0.56 -14.56
CA ARG A 216 -4.23 0.45 -15.39
C ARG A 216 -5.05 1.40 -14.53
N GLU A 217 -4.90 2.69 -14.75
CA GLU A 217 -5.66 3.73 -14.07
C GLU A 217 -6.12 4.75 -15.12
N ASP A 218 -7.43 4.95 -15.21
CA ASP A 218 -8.08 5.83 -16.18
C ASP A 218 -8.79 6.96 -15.44
N GLY A 219 -8.31 8.18 -15.61
CA GLY A 219 -8.92 9.39 -15.04
C GLY A 219 -9.60 10.22 -16.12
N THR A 220 -10.91 10.40 -16.02
CA THR A 220 -11.68 11.31 -16.86
C THR A 220 -12.09 12.53 -16.07
N ALA A 221 -12.02 13.72 -16.67
CA ALA A 221 -12.49 14.95 -16.07
C ALA A 221 -13.47 15.66 -17.03
N THR A 222 -14.62 16.10 -16.51
CA THR A 222 -15.69 16.70 -17.30
C THR A 222 -16.32 17.88 -16.56
N ASN A 223 -16.91 18.81 -17.28
CA ASN A 223 -17.68 19.91 -16.70
C ASN A 223 -19.18 19.66 -16.73
N SER A 224 -19.87 20.14 -15.73
CA SER A 224 -21.34 20.14 -15.67
C SER A 224 -21.98 20.99 -16.79
N ILE A 225 -21.33 22.09 -17.13
CA ILE A 225 -21.72 22.99 -18.22
C ILE A 225 -20.58 23.03 -19.22
N SER A 226 -20.76 22.38 -20.36
CA SER A 226 -19.72 22.22 -21.38
C SER A 226 -19.25 23.56 -22.02
N LEU A 227 -20.06 24.62 -21.93
CA LEU A 227 -19.71 25.95 -22.44
C LEU A 227 -18.81 26.75 -21.50
N ILE A 228 -18.66 26.32 -20.23
CA ILE A 228 -17.81 26.99 -19.25
C ILE A 228 -16.54 26.16 -19.12
N THR A 229 -15.40 26.73 -19.51
CA THR A 229 -14.11 26.06 -19.35
C THR A 229 -13.65 26.08 -17.90
N GLN A 230 -13.01 24.98 -17.50
CA GLN A 230 -12.33 24.89 -16.21
C GLN A 230 -10.82 24.75 -16.42
N PRO A 231 -10.00 25.64 -15.85
CA PRO A 231 -8.56 25.52 -15.96
C PRO A 231 -8.07 24.30 -15.18
N VAL A 232 -7.13 23.58 -15.77
CA VAL A 232 -6.39 22.48 -15.14
C VAL A 232 -4.92 22.60 -15.49
N TRP A 233 -4.09 21.97 -14.68
CA TRP A 233 -2.65 21.97 -14.85
C TRP A 233 -2.16 20.54 -15.07
N GLU A 234 -1.47 20.33 -16.18
CA GLU A 234 -0.76 19.10 -16.46
C GLU A 234 0.58 19.14 -15.75
N VAL A 235 0.67 18.61 -14.54
CA VAL A 235 1.87 18.64 -13.72
C VAL A 235 2.91 17.69 -14.31
N VAL A 236 4.10 18.18 -14.61
CA VAL A 236 5.22 17.41 -15.14
C VAL A 236 6.34 17.20 -14.10
N ALA A 237 6.39 18.07 -13.10
CA ALA A 237 7.24 17.93 -11.90
C ALA A 237 6.73 18.91 -10.84
N PRO A 238 7.17 18.84 -9.57
CA PRO A 238 6.78 19.80 -8.54
C PRO A 238 7.06 21.25 -8.98
N GLY A 239 5.99 22.04 -9.15
CA GLY A 239 6.06 23.42 -9.60
C GLY A 239 6.20 23.64 -11.12
N PHE A 240 6.29 22.56 -11.91
CA PHE A 240 6.34 22.65 -13.38
C PHE A 240 5.08 22.01 -13.97
N TYR A 241 4.40 22.76 -14.82
CA TYR A 241 3.13 22.33 -15.42
C TYR A 241 2.85 23.04 -16.75
N ASN A 242 1.99 22.40 -17.55
CA ASN A 242 1.34 23.02 -18.69
C ASN A 242 -0.08 23.40 -18.33
N THR A 243 -0.58 24.53 -18.82
CA THR A 243 -1.97 24.91 -18.65
C THR A 243 -2.85 24.22 -19.69
N ALA A 244 -4.02 23.75 -19.27
CA ALA A 244 -5.04 23.18 -20.13
C ALA A 244 -6.43 23.57 -19.61
N GLU A 245 -7.45 23.40 -20.43
CA GLU A 245 -8.85 23.71 -20.10
C GLU A 245 -9.76 22.51 -20.41
N ILE A 246 -10.68 22.23 -19.51
CA ILE A 246 -11.72 21.21 -19.71
C ILE A 246 -13.06 21.90 -20.00
N GLY A 247 -13.80 21.43 -21.01
CA GLY A 247 -15.16 21.87 -21.32
C GLY A 247 -15.34 22.51 -22.66
N SER A 248 -14.32 23.05 -23.33
CA SER A 248 -14.39 23.49 -24.72
C SER A 248 -13.05 23.23 -25.40
N GLY A 249 -13.08 22.74 -26.62
CA GLY A 249 -11.90 22.55 -27.44
C GLY A 249 -11.33 21.15 -27.45
N SER A 250 -10.04 21.03 -27.73
CA SER A 250 -9.38 19.78 -28.06
C SER A 250 -8.92 18.93 -26.86
N PHE A 251 -9.08 19.42 -25.65
CA PHE A 251 -8.67 18.68 -24.46
C PHE A 251 -9.80 17.82 -23.90
N SER A 252 -9.63 16.50 -23.92
CA SER A 252 -10.67 15.56 -23.48
C SER A 252 -10.75 15.36 -21.97
N GLY A 253 -9.83 15.92 -21.19
CA GLY A 253 -9.73 15.70 -19.76
C GLY A 253 -9.39 14.26 -19.36
N LEU A 254 -8.97 13.42 -20.30
CA LEU A 254 -8.64 12.02 -20.06
C LEU A 254 -7.15 11.86 -19.77
N ARG A 255 -6.85 11.07 -18.77
CA ARG A 255 -5.51 10.52 -18.49
C ARG A 255 -5.59 9.02 -18.32
N ALA A 256 -4.81 8.30 -19.10
CA ALA A 256 -4.65 6.86 -18.97
C ALA A 256 -3.21 6.54 -18.52
N TYR A 257 -3.09 5.82 -17.44
CA TYR A 257 -1.83 5.38 -16.86
C TYR A 257 -1.76 3.85 -17.00
N ASN A 258 -0.80 3.36 -17.79
CA ASN A 258 -0.62 1.95 -18.05
C ASN A 258 0.77 1.51 -17.57
N ALA A 259 0.80 0.78 -16.47
CA ALA A 259 2.04 0.31 -15.87
C ALA A 259 2.18 -1.20 -15.97
N ASN A 260 3.39 -1.64 -16.30
CA ASN A 260 3.81 -3.03 -16.14
C ASN A 260 5.08 -3.05 -15.30
N ALA A 261 5.12 -3.98 -14.35
CA ALA A 261 6.27 -4.18 -13.50
C ALA A 261 6.68 -5.65 -13.49
N MET A 262 7.99 -5.87 -13.38
CA MET A 262 8.57 -7.19 -13.17
C MET A 262 9.70 -7.11 -12.15
N GLY A 263 9.88 -8.18 -11.42
CA GLY A 263 10.92 -8.24 -10.41
C GLY A 263 11.12 -9.62 -9.86
N GLY A 264 11.89 -9.72 -8.82
CA GLY A 264 12.09 -10.97 -8.11
C GLY A 264 12.86 -10.77 -6.82
N GLY A 265 12.80 -11.78 -5.97
CA GLY A 265 13.44 -11.78 -4.67
C GLY A 265 14.17 -13.08 -4.39
N LEU A 266 15.15 -12.95 -3.52
CA LEU A 266 15.89 -14.08 -2.93
C LEU A 266 15.75 -14.01 -1.41
N GLN A 267 15.58 -15.16 -0.79
CA GLN A 267 15.44 -15.28 0.65
C GLN A 267 16.34 -16.39 1.19
N TYR A 268 16.82 -16.19 2.40
CA TYR A 268 17.49 -17.21 3.19
C TYR A 268 16.94 -17.22 4.61
N SER A 269 16.61 -18.38 5.13
CA SER A 269 16.20 -18.52 6.52
C SER A 269 17.00 -19.59 7.27
N PHE A 270 17.13 -19.36 8.56
CA PHE A 270 17.64 -20.32 9.55
C PHE A 270 16.60 -20.48 10.67
N ALA A 271 16.12 -21.70 10.89
CA ALA A 271 15.15 -22.05 11.92
C ALA A 271 15.80 -22.93 13.01
N GLY A 272 16.42 -22.27 13.99
CA GLY A 272 16.94 -22.93 15.19
C GLY A 272 15.88 -23.00 16.30
N GLU A 273 16.16 -23.73 17.38
CA GLU A 273 15.25 -23.90 18.51
C GLU A 273 14.95 -22.58 19.25
N LYS A 274 15.99 -21.75 19.45
CA LYS A 274 15.87 -20.47 20.15
C LYS A 274 15.94 -19.26 19.24
N ILE A 275 16.50 -19.42 18.06
CA ILE A 275 16.77 -18.31 17.14
C ILE A 275 16.24 -18.69 15.77
N LYS A 276 15.38 -17.84 15.21
CA LYS A 276 14.97 -17.87 13.80
C LYS A 276 15.48 -16.60 13.14
N VAL A 277 16.00 -16.72 11.93
CA VAL A 277 16.48 -15.59 11.12
C VAL A 277 15.90 -15.73 9.71
N LEU A 278 15.47 -14.63 9.13
CA LEU A 278 15.10 -14.52 7.72
C LEU A 278 15.76 -13.27 7.14
N VAL A 279 16.47 -13.44 6.03
CA VAL A 279 17.01 -12.34 5.25
C VAL A 279 16.40 -12.42 3.85
N SER A 280 15.90 -11.30 3.36
CA SER A 280 15.31 -11.18 2.03
C SER A 280 15.85 -9.98 1.29
N GLY A 281 15.92 -10.07 -0.03
CA GLY A 281 16.21 -8.96 -0.92
C GLY A 281 15.36 -9.07 -2.17
N GLU A 282 14.71 -7.97 -2.57
CA GLU A 282 13.87 -7.88 -3.76
C GLU A 282 14.29 -6.71 -4.65
N TYR A 283 14.17 -6.90 -5.94
CA TYR A 283 14.29 -5.86 -6.93
C TYR A 283 13.07 -5.87 -7.84
N ASN A 284 12.49 -4.70 -8.09
CA ASN A 284 11.39 -4.52 -9.03
C ASN A 284 11.69 -3.35 -9.98
N PHE A 285 11.35 -3.55 -11.24
CA PHE A 285 11.40 -2.55 -12.29
C PHE A 285 10.03 -2.37 -12.90
N ALA A 286 9.56 -1.12 -12.99
CA ALA A 286 8.28 -0.77 -13.59
C ALA A 286 8.43 0.31 -14.66
N VAL A 287 7.60 0.21 -15.69
CA VAL A 287 7.42 1.26 -16.71
C VAL A 287 5.94 1.61 -16.74
N GLU A 288 5.63 2.90 -16.67
CA GLU A 288 4.28 3.42 -16.80
C GLU A 288 4.23 4.47 -17.88
N ASP A 289 3.37 4.25 -18.88
CA ASP A 289 3.06 5.22 -19.93
C ASP A 289 1.81 6.01 -19.55
N VAL A 290 1.89 7.33 -19.66
CA VAL A 290 0.80 8.28 -19.40
C VAL A 290 0.36 8.88 -20.70
N ASN A 291 -0.91 8.66 -21.06
CA ASN A 291 -1.48 9.10 -22.33
C ASN A 291 -2.72 9.99 -22.09
N ASN A 292 -2.94 10.96 -22.99
CA ASN A 292 -4.25 11.56 -23.14
C ASN A 292 -4.94 10.95 -24.37
N ASN A 293 -6.26 10.88 -24.37
CA ASN A 293 -7.08 10.34 -25.46
C ASN A 293 -6.82 8.84 -25.75
N TYR A 294 -7.86 8.10 -26.06
CA TYR A 294 -7.78 6.69 -26.45
C TYR A 294 -7.77 6.47 -27.96
N THR A 295 -8.41 7.38 -28.72
CA THR A 295 -8.56 7.23 -30.16
C THR A 295 -7.29 7.58 -30.90
N ILE A 296 -6.66 8.69 -30.52
CA ILE A 296 -5.38 9.15 -31.06
C ILE A 296 -4.49 9.51 -29.88
N PRO A 297 -3.87 8.51 -29.24
CA PRO A 297 -3.12 8.74 -28.02
C PRO A 297 -1.90 9.63 -28.24
N LYS A 298 -1.81 10.69 -27.43
CA LYS A 298 -0.58 11.49 -27.27
C LYS A 298 0.08 11.08 -25.98
N ILE A 299 1.33 10.69 -26.03
CA ILE A 299 2.11 10.35 -24.86
C ILE A 299 2.43 11.63 -24.09
N ILE A 300 1.97 11.74 -22.86
CA ILE A 300 2.24 12.87 -21.97
C ILE A 300 3.60 12.69 -21.32
N GLY A 301 3.91 11.47 -20.91
CA GLY A 301 5.17 11.09 -20.33
C GLY A 301 5.24 9.60 -20.08
N THR A 302 6.44 9.13 -19.75
CA THR A 302 6.68 7.77 -19.29
C THR A 302 7.47 7.84 -17.99
N THR A 303 7.11 7.01 -17.01
CA THR A 303 7.96 6.82 -15.83
C THR A 303 8.68 5.49 -15.89
N LYS A 304 9.93 5.47 -15.41
CA LYS A 304 10.70 4.26 -15.14
C LYS A 304 11.04 4.21 -13.67
N GLU A 305 10.55 3.20 -13.01
CA GLU A 305 10.73 3.02 -11.57
C GLU A 305 11.63 1.83 -11.28
N ASN A 306 12.60 2.03 -10.40
CA ASN A 306 13.44 0.99 -9.82
C ASN A 306 13.22 0.97 -8.32
N THR A 307 12.93 -0.20 -7.77
CA THR A 307 12.74 -0.39 -6.33
C THR A 307 13.62 -1.52 -5.83
N TRP A 308 14.38 -1.24 -4.78
CA TRP A 308 15.15 -2.21 -4.01
C TRP A 308 14.57 -2.29 -2.61
N ASP A 309 14.35 -3.49 -2.13
CA ASP A 309 13.95 -3.78 -0.77
C ASP A 309 14.85 -4.86 -0.20
N ALA A 310 15.43 -4.62 0.97
CA ALA A 310 16.24 -5.61 1.67
C ALA A 310 15.81 -5.63 3.13
N LYS A 311 15.50 -6.82 3.65
CA LYS A 311 14.97 -7.00 4.99
C LYS A 311 15.69 -8.12 5.72
N ALA A 312 15.96 -7.92 7.01
CA ALA A 312 16.48 -8.93 7.90
C ALA A 312 15.62 -9.00 9.16
N ASN A 313 15.12 -10.18 9.47
CA ASN A 313 14.26 -10.46 10.61
C ASN A 313 14.93 -11.46 11.53
N LEU A 314 14.84 -11.23 12.82
CA LEU A 314 15.32 -12.10 13.90
C LEU A 314 14.20 -12.33 14.90
N MET A 315 13.97 -13.57 15.29
CA MET A 315 13.21 -13.94 16.48
C MET A 315 14.14 -14.69 17.43
N TRP A 316 14.21 -14.22 18.65
CA TRP A 316 14.93 -14.88 19.72
C TRP A 316 13.97 -15.28 20.83
N SER A 317 13.72 -16.58 20.98
CA SER A 317 13.01 -17.16 22.13
C SER A 317 13.95 -17.22 23.33
N ILE A 318 13.90 -16.19 24.18
CA ILE A 318 14.73 -16.07 25.38
C ILE A 318 14.45 -17.25 26.31
N ASN A 319 13.16 -17.53 26.49
CA ASN A 319 12.63 -18.69 27.20
C ASN A 319 11.22 -19.01 26.61
N PRO A 320 10.50 -20.05 27.09
CA PRO A 320 9.18 -20.39 26.57
C PRO A 320 8.15 -19.23 26.58
N ASP A 321 8.26 -18.35 27.59
CA ASP A 321 7.29 -17.28 27.82
C ASP A 321 7.71 -15.91 27.25
N HIS A 322 8.95 -15.77 26.80
CA HIS A 322 9.48 -14.47 26.36
C HIS A 322 10.21 -14.57 25.03
N SER A 323 9.87 -13.66 24.12
CA SER A 323 10.49 -13.55 22.81
C SER A 323 10.86 -12.12 22.49
N LEU A 324 11.94 -11.96 21.75
CA LEU A 324 12.39 -10.71 21.16
C LEU A 324 12.36 -10.87 19.65
N PHE A 325 11.78 -9.86 18.98
CA PHE A 325 11.75 -9.74 17.53
C PHE A 325 12.58 -8.52 17.15
N ALA A 326 13.41 -8.65 16.14
CA ALA A 326 14.14 -7.51 15.58
C ALA A 326 14.03 -7.54 14.06
N GLU A 327 13.84 -6.38 13.47
CA GLU A 327 13.76 -6.18 12.03
C GLU A 327 14.63 -5.01 11.62
N VAL A 328 15.32 -5.16 10.51
CA VAL A 328 15.98 -4.06 9.81
C VAL A 328 15.54 -4.12 8.35
N GLU A 329 15.05 -3.01 7.83
CA GLU A 329 14.62 -2.86 6.44
C GLU A 329 15.36 -1.70 5.78
N TYR A 330 15.81 -1.90 4.54
CA TYR A 330 16.30 -0.87 3.66
C TYR A 330 15.47 -0.85 2.39
N TYR A 331 14.81 0.27 2.13
CA TYR A 331 14.01 0.54 0.94
C TYR A 331 14.61 1.69 0.14
N ASN A 332 14.75 1.48 -1.17
CA ASN A 332 15.21 2.51 -2.10
C ASN A 332 14.37 2.46 -3.37
N ARG A 333 13.68 3.56 -3.66
CA ARG A 333 12.86 3.77 -4.85
C ARG A 333 13.38 4.94 -5.63
N SER A 334 13.49 4.81 -6.95
CA SER A 334 13.86 5.88 -7.86
C SER A 334 12.96 5.84 -9.09
N ILE A 335 12.36 6.98 -9.43
CA ILE A 335 11.48 7.14 -10.58
C ILE A 335 12.04 8.20 -11.50
N ASP A 336 12.35 7.83 -12.73
CA ASP A 336 12.69 8.76 -13.81
C ASP A 336 11.42 9.19 -14.54
N GLY A 337 11.22 10.49 -14.70
CA GLY A 337 10.18 11.07 -15.54
C GLY A 337 10.74 11.44 -16.91
N ILE A 338 10.18 10.83 -17.95
CA ILE A 338 10.58 11.01 -19.35
C ILE A 338 9.53 11.87 -20.04
N GLU A 339 9.96 13.03 -20.54
CA GLU A 339 9.14 13.91 -21.36
C GLU A 339 9.39 13.68 -22.84
N TYR A 340 8.37 13.93 -23.67
CA TYR A 340 8.37 13.71 -25.10
C TYR A 340 8.17 15.02 -25.86
N ILE A 341 8.96 15.21 -26.93
CA ILE A 341 8.67 16.19 -27.97
C ILE A 341 8.01 15.42 -29.11
N GLN A 342 6.78 15.83 -29.48
CA GLN A 342 5.98 15.14 -30.47
C GLN A 342 5.44 16.15 -31.49
N GLU A 343 5.31 15.70 -32.74
CA GLU A 343 4.71 16.44 -33.82
C GLU A 343 3.51 15.69 -34.36
N TRP A 344 2.47 16.44 -34.72
CA TRP A 344 1.27 15.89 -35.37
C TRP A 344 1.58 15.65 -36.84
N ASN A 345 1.52 14.40 -37.30
CA ASN A 345 1.79 14.04 -38.69
C ASN A 345 0.51 13.61 -39.42
N ASN A 346 0.18 14.37 -40.46
CA ASN A 346 -0.97 14.12 -41.34
C ASN A 346 -0.62 13.37 -42.63
N ALA A 347 0.61 12.97 -42.83
CA ALA A 347 1.08 12.34 -44.06
C ALA A 347 0.69 10.86 -44.24
N TYR A 348 0.13 10.25 -43.20
CA TYR A 348 -0.32 8.85 -43.20
C TYR A 348 -1.82 8.76 -43.48
N GLU A 349 -2.31 7.61 -43.93
CA GLU A 349 -3.74 7.32 -44.05
C GLU A 349 -4.47 7.55 -42.70
N GLU A 350 -3.80 7.36 -41.57
CA GLU A 350 -4.26 7.74 -40.25
C GLU A 350 -3.29 8.76 -39.63
N SER A 351 -3.80 9.96 -39.34
CA SER A 351 -3.02 11.01 -38.65
C SER A 351 -2.61 10.54 -37.25
N LYS A 352 -1.37 10.77 -36.84
CA LYS A 352 -0.82 10.33 -35.55
C LYS A 352 0.20 11.32 -34.97
N TRP A 353 0.41 11.22 -33.66
CA TRP A 353 1.49 11.87 -32.97
C TRP A 353 2.81 11.10 -33.18
N GLU A 354 3.82 11.73 -33.73
CA GLU A 354 5.16 11.14 -33.90
C GLU A 354 6.13 11.70 -32.86
N VAL A 355 6.87 10.79 -32.24
CA VAL A 355 7.90 11.16 -31.26
C VAL A 355 9.18 11.57 -31.98
N ILE A 356 9.54 12.86 -31.85
CA ILE A 356 10.78 13.42 -32.38
C ILE A 356 11.93 13.20 -31.38
N SER A 357 11.66 13.39 -30.09
CA SER A 357 12.66 13.28 -29.04
C SER A 357 12.02 12.89 -27.72
N LYS A 358 12.81 12.21 -26.88
CA LYS A 358 12.42 11.90 -25.48
C LYS A 358 13.65 12.03 -24.58
N ASN A 359 13.45 12.60 -23.40
CA ASN A 359 14.54 12.83 -22.45
C ASN A 359 14.06 12.64 -21.02
N ILE A 360 14.94 12.11 -20.15
CA ILE A 360 14.70 12.13 -18.71
C ILE A 360 14.80 13.59 -18.25
N ARG A 361 13.69 14.10 -17.71
CA ARG A 361 13.57 15.49 -17.26
C ARG A 361 13.44 15.63 -15.76
N SER A 362 13.02 14.58 -15.09
CA SER A 362 12.86 14.55 -13.63
C SER A 362 13.29 13.23 -13.04
N ASN A 363 13.64 13.24 -11.75
CA ASN A 363 13.83 12.05 -10.94
C ASN A 363 13.25 12.28 -9.55
N PHE A 364 12.54 11.28 -9.03
CA PHE A 364 11.95 11.25 -7.68
C PHE A 364 12.55 10.07 -6.93
N SER A 365 13.20 10.33 -5.82
CA SER A 365 13.88 9.29 -5.04
C SER A 365 13.39 9.27 -3.61
N THR A 366 13.09 8.07 -3.12
CA THR A 366 12.76 7.81 -1.71
C THR A 366 13.70 6.74 -1.18
N LYS A 367 14.42 7.05 -0.10
CA LYS A 367 15.24 6.09 0.63
C LYS A 367 14.75 6.01 2.06
N ARG A 368 14.52 4.80 2.54
CA ARG A 368 14.06 4.56 3.91
C ARG A 368 14.88 3.44 4.54
N THR A 369 15.30 3.65 5.76
CA THR A 369 15.92 2.63 6.59
C THR A 369 15.15 2.56 7.89
N THR A 370 14.60 1.39 8.20
CA THR A 370 13.81 1.13 9.41
C THR A 370 14.52 0.10 10.26
N ALA A 371 14.60 0.32 11.56
CA ALA A 371 15.03 -0.65 12.54
C ALA A 371 13.96 -0.76 13.62
N LYS A 372 13.50 -1.97 13.90
CA LYS A 372 12.42 -2.24 14.85
C LYS A 372 12.84 -3.35 15.80
N VAL A 373 12.49 -3.20 17.07
CA VAL A 373 12.68 -4.21 18.11
C VAL A 373 11.43 -4.30 18.94
N ASP A 374 10.83 -5.48 18.99
CA ASP A 374 9.67 -5.80 19.83
C ASP A 374 10.05 -6.87 20.86
N TYR A 375 9.63 -6.67 22.09
CA TYR A 375 9.72 -7.65 23.15
C TYR A 375 8.32 -8.10 23.55
N MET A 376 8.06 -9.40 23.62
CA MET A 376 6.76 -9.99 23.90
C MET A 376 6.83 -10.97 25.05
N GLN A 377 5.90 -10.84 25.99
CA GLN A 377 5.55 -11.88 26.96
C GLN A 377 4.41 -12.73 26.41
N LYS A 378 4.68 -14.00 26.18
CA LYS A 378 3.70 -14.99 25.72
C LYS A 378 2.80 -15.43 26.87
N LYS A 379 1.54 -15.71 26.57
CA LYS A 379 0.56 -16.23 27.55
C LYS A 379 -0.43 -17.16 26.86
N GLY A 380 -0.27 -18.47 27.08
CA GLY A 380 -1.01 -19.50 26.34
C GLY A 380 -0.70 -19.38 24.83
N ASN A 381 -1.73 -19.39 23.99
CA ASN A 381 -1.62 -19.18 22.55
C ASN A 381 -1.66 -17.69 22.13
N SER A 382 -1.74 -16.77 23.08
CA SER A 382 -1.74 -15.32 22.91
C SER A 382 -0.50 -14.67 23.53
N TYR A 383 -0.53 -13.38 23.79
CA TYR A 383 0.44 -12.62 24.58
C TYR A 383 -0.21 -12.02 25.83
N GLY A 384 0.58 -11.80 26.89
CA GLY A 384 0.21 -10.98 28.04
C GLY A 384 0.43 -9.51 27.70
N TRP A 385 1.66 -9.16 27.35
CA TRP A 385 2.00 -7.81 26.85
C TRP A 385 3.14 -7.86 25.85
N TRP A 386 3.25 -6.79 25.06
CA TRP A 386 4.43 -6.54 24.26
C TRP A 386 4.75 -5.04 24.22
N ALA A 387 6.02 -4.73 23.99
CA ALA A 387 6.49 -3.38 23.80
C ALA A 387 7.52 -3.34 22.68
N GLY A 388 7.46 -2.28 21.87
CA GLY A 388 8.33 -2.11 20.73
C GLY A 388 8.86 -0.70 20.57
N ILE A 389 10.03 -0.60 19.95
CA ILE A 389 10.63 0.65 19.50
C ILE A 389 10.96 0.50 18.02
N GLU A 390 10.62 1.53 17.26
CA GLU A 390 10.94 1.65 15.84
C GLU A 390 11.66 2.97 15.58
N ILE A 391 12.73 2.91 14.81
CA ILE A 391 13.47 4.08 14.33
C ILE A 391 13.49 4.00 12.81
N GLN A 392 13.00 5.04 12.14
CA GLN A 392 12.99 5.14 10.69
C GLN A 392 13.70 6.42 10.24
N LYS A 393 14.67 6.27 9.38
CA LYS A 393 15.28 7.38 8.63
C LYS A 393 14.74 7.38 7.22
N GLU A 394 14.19 8.52 6.78
CA GLU A 394 13.63 8.71 5.45
C GLU A 394 14.29 9.90 4.75
N LYS A 395 14.66 9.70 3.49
CA LYS A 395 15.15 10.77 2.62
C LYS A 395 14.31 10.80 1.34
N LEU A 396 13.70 11.94 1.07
CA LEU A 396 13.01 12.28 -0.17
C LEU A 396 13.92 13.24 -0.96
N SER A 397 14.11 12.97 -2.24
CA SER A 397 14.94 13.82 -3.11
C SER A 397 14.32 13.86 -4.49
N ASP A 398 13.82 15.03 -4.87
CA ASP A 398 13.18 15.28 -6.15
C ASP A 398 14.00 16.29 -6.95
N ILE A 399 14.22 16.00 -8.22
CA ILE A 399 14.95 16.88 -9.13
C ILE A 399 14.19 17.02 -10.45
N TYR A 400 14.10 18.25 -10.94
CA TYR A 400 13.83 18.58 -12.33
C TYR A 400 15.11 19.13 -12.95
N TYR A 401 15.54 18.54 -14.07
CA TYR A 401 16.90 18.77 -14.56
C TYR A 401 17.07 20.09 -15.30
N LEU A 402 16.05 20.57 -16.03
CA LEU A 402 16.20 21.78 -16.87
C LEU A 402 14.88 22.56 -17.01
N PRO A 403 14.73 23.74 -16.40
CA PRO A 403 15.73 24.38 -15.52
C PRO A 403 15.86 23.63 -14.20
N ARG A 404 17.09 23.54 -13.69
CA ARG A 404 17.37 22.71 -12.53
C ARG A 404 16.65 23.19 -11.28
N SER A 405 15.74 22.39 -10.77
CA SER A 405 15.01 22.61 -9.50
C SER A 405 15.10 21.36 -8.64
N THR A 406 15.25 21.54 -7.34
CA THR A 406 15.43 20.42 -6.40
C THR A 406 14.60 20.60 -5.15
N GLN A 407 14.16 19.49 -4.58
CA GLN A 407 13.59 19.40 -3.24
C GLN A 407 14.25 18.23 -2.53
N ASP A 408 14.86 18.49 -1.37
CA ASP A 408 15.47 17.49 -0.51
C ASP A 408 14.88 17.59 0.88
N ILE A 409 14.48 16.44 1.46
CA ILE A 409 13.91 16.36 2.80
C ILE A 409 14.47 15.10 3.46
N GLU A 410 15.00 15.24 4.67
CA GLU A 410 15.53 14.14 5.45
C GLU A 410 14.91 14.16 6.85
N ASN A 411 14.15 13.10 7.18
CA ASN A 411 13.43 12.96 8.42
C ASN A 411 13.91 11.74 9.21
N LEU A 412 13.89 11.86 10.53
CA LEU A 412 14.05 10.76 11.48
C LEU A 412 12.74 10.61 12.27
N TYR A 413 12.21 9.40 12.29
CA TYR A 413 11.04 9.04 13.09
C TYR A 413 11.50 8.10 14.21
N ILE A 414 11.01 8.35 15.42
CA ILE A 414 11.23 7.48 16.57
C ILE A 414 9.85 7.18 17.13
N MET A 415 9.49 5.90 17.21
CA MET A 415 8.19 5.44 17.68
C MET A 415 8.37 4.39 18.76
N ALA A 416 7.56 4.46 19.81
CA ALA A 416 7.49 3.47 20.87
C ALA A 416 6.03 3.07 21.09
N ASN A 417 5.78 1.78 21.22
CA ASN A 417 4.47 1.20 21.41
C ASN A 417 4.48 0.21 22.56
N VAL A 418 3.40 0.14 23.31
CA VAL A 418 3.15 -0.87 24.32
C VAL A 418 1.71 -1.33 24.23
N LYS A 419 1.49 -2.63 24.39
CA LYS A 419 0.15 -3.24 24.40
C LYS A 419 0.10 -4.28 25.52
N ASP A 420 -0.93 -4.24 26.33
CA ASP A 420 -1.21 -5.18 27.42
C ASP A 420 -2.55 -5.87 27.16
N ASN A 421 -2.63 -7.17 27.44
CA ASN A 421 -3.78 -8.02 27.22
C ASN A 421 -4.20 -8.69 28.54
N PHE A 422 -5.12 -8.07 29.24
CA PHE A 422 -5.68 -8.53 30.50
C PHE A 422 -6.68 -9.65 30.27
N ILE A 423 -6.27 -10.91 30.43
CA ILE A 423 -7.12 -12.09 30.21
C ILE A 423 -7.77 -12.53 31.54
N PHE A 424 -9.11 -12.62 31.56
CA PHE A 424 -9.91 -13.08 32.70
C PHE A 424 -11.03 -14.03 32.25
N GLY A 425 -10.82 -15.31 32.42
CA GLY A 425 -11.72 -16.37 31.94
C GLY A 425 -11.85 -16.36 30.42
N LYS A 426 -13.07 -16.14 29.91
CA LYS A 426 -13.37 -16.05 28.47
C LYS A 426 -13.27 -14.62 27.92
N ASN A 427 -12.89 -13.67 28.72
CA ASN A 427 -12.83 -12.27 28.34
C ASN A 427 -11.39 -11.78 28.36
N ALA A 428 -11.08 -10.79 27.53
CA ALA A 428 -9.83 -10.05 27.58
C ALA A 428 -10.09 -8.57 27.31
N ILE A 429 -9.33 -7.69 27.98
CA ILE A 429 -9.28 -6.28 27.72
C ILE A 429 -7.89 -5.96 27.21
N ILE A 430 -7.81 -5.22 26.11
CA ILE A 430 -6.57 -4.78 25.50
C ILE A 430 -6.44 -3.29 25.77
N LEU A 431 -5.27 -2.91 26.28
CA LEU A 431 -4.87 -1.52 26.43
C LEU A 431 -3.56 -1.32 25.65
N GLY A 432 -3.57 -0.40 24.70
CA GLY A 432 -2.41 -0.03 23.92
C GLY A 432 -2.14 1.47 24.01
N ALA A 433 -0.88 1.84 23.98
CA ALA A 433 -0.43 3.22 23.86
C ALA A 433 0.79 3.30 22.94
N GLY A 434 0.83 4.34 22.13
CA GLY A 434 1.96 4.64 21.27
C GLY A 434 2.35 6.10 21.36
N PHE A 435 3.63 6.36 21.22
CA PHE A 435 4.18 7.71 21.11
C PHE A 435 5.21 7.73 19.99
N GLY A 436 5.16 8.78 19.16
CA GLY A 436 6.12 8.99 18.09
C GLY A 436 6.56 10.45 18.00
N TYR A 437 7.77 10.63 17.52
CA TYR A 437 8.34 11.92 17.19
C TYR A 437 8.99 11.90 15.82
N LYS A 438 8.57 12.82 14.95
CA LYS A 438 9.20 13.12 13.68
C LYS A 438 10.14 14.29 13.85
N TYR A 439 11.41 14.09 13.55
CA TYR A 439 12.44 15.11 13.56
C TYR A 439 12.96 15.35 12.14
N ASN A 440 12.80 16.56 11.62
CA ASN A 440 13.39 16.96 10.36
C ASN A 440 14.89 17.26 10.56
N GLN A 441 15.73 16.46 9.94
CA GLN A 441 17.19 16.60 10.02
C GLN A 441 17.74 17.61 9.02
N ASN A 442 17.12 17.65 7.82
CA ASN A 442 17.51 18.55 6.76
C ASN A 442 16.35 18.76 5.79
N SER A 443 16.20 19.97 5.28
CA SER A 443 15.24 20.29 4.23
C SER A 443 15.71 21.47 3.41
N ALA A 444 15.61 21.32 2.09
CA ALA A 444 15.98 22.36 1.13
C ALA A 444 15.07 22.29 -0.09
N ILE A 445 14.64 23.43 -0.57
CA ILE A 445 13.93 23.56 -1.84
C ILE A 445 14.58 24.68 -2.66
N SER A 446 14.87 24.41 -3.92
CA SER A 446 15.39 25.36 -4.89
C SER A 446 14.58 25.27 -6.16
N TYR A 447 13.81 26.31 -6.47
CA TYR A 447 12.96 26.41 -7.64
C TYR A 447 13.47 27.49 -8.57
N THR A 448 13.77 27.13 -9.81
CA THR A 448 14.29 28.05 -10.85
C THR A 448 13.33 28.23 -12.03
N GLY A 449 12.08 27.75 -11.88
CA GLY A 449 11.03 27.93 -12.88
C GLY A 449 10.40 29.34 -12.83
N ASN A 450 9.61 29.66 -13.86
CA ASN A 450 8.94 30.94 -14.00
C ASN A 450 7.63 31.07 -13.23
N TYR A 451 7.21 30.01 -12.50
CA TYR A 451 5.88 29.93 -11.87
C TYR A 451 5.94 30.03 -10.33
N ALA A 452 6.98 30.68 -9.79
CA ALA A 452 7.14 30.84 -8.33
C ALA A 452 5.95 31.56 -7.66
N ASP A 453 5.26 32.41 -8.41
CA ASP A 453 4.08 33.14 -7.92
C ASP A 453 2.74 32.43 -8.17
N SER A 454 2.75 31.27 -8.84
CA SER A 454 1.53 30.53 -9.14
C SER A 454 0.89 29.92 -7.89
N ASP A 455 -0.42 29.70 -7.96
CA ASP A 455 -1.20 29.06 -6.91
C ASP A 455 -0.70 27.63 -6.65
N ILE A 456 -0.39 26.87 -7.71
CA ILE A 456 0.14 25.50 -7.60
C ILE A 456 1.46 25.48 -6.84
N TYR A 457 2.40 26.38 -7.17
CA TYR A 457 3.68 26.38 -6.48
C TYR A 457 3.52 26.79 -5.00
N LYS A 458 2.79 27.88 -4.71
CA LYS A 458 2.61 28.38 -3.36
C LYS A 458 1.77 27.46 -2.48
N ASN A 459 0.63 27.00 -2.97
CA ASN A 459 -0.39 26.33 -2.16
C ASN A 459 -0.37 24.80 -2.29
N MET A 460 0.38 24.22 -3.22
CA MET A 460 0.62 22.79 -3.31
C MET A 460 2.08 22.48 -2.96
N VAL A 461 3.05 22.93 -3.76
CA VAL A 461 4.46 22.51 -3.62
C VAL A 461 5.08 23.02 -2.31
N LEU A 462 5.02 24.33 -2.04
CA LEU A 462 5.60 24.90 -0.83
C LEU A 462 4.87 24.43 0.45
N ARG A 463 3.56 24.26 0.37
CA ARG A 463 2.78 23.77 1.52
C ARG A 463 3.10 22.29 1.82
N ASP A 464 3.26 21.46 0.80
CA ASP A 464 3.73 20.08 0.95
C ASP A 464 5.14 20.03 1.52
N PHE A 465 6.05 20.88 1.01
CA PHE A 465 7.40 21.00 1.57
C PHE A 465 7.40 21.37 3.04
N GLN A 466 6.57 22.37 3.44
CA GLN A 466 6.41 22.76 4.83
C GLN A 466 5.90 21.63 5.70
N TYR A 467 4.87 20.89 5.23
CA TYR A 467 4.36 19.72 5.95
C TYR A 467 5.43 18.63 6.11
N LEU A 468 6.14 18.31 5.04
CA LEU A 468 7.16 17.26 5.05
C LEU A 468 8.38 17.63 5.90
N SER A 469 8.75 18.91 5.99
CA SER A 469 9.87 19.41 6.78
C SER A 469 9.52 19.79 8.22
N GLN A 470 8.23 19.74 8.61
CA GLN A 470 7.80 20.10 9.97
C GLN A 470 8.11 18.98 10.96
N ASN A 471 8.62 19.32 12.15
CA ASN A 471 8.66 18.42 13.29
C ASN A 471 7.26 18.14 13.81
N ALA A 472 6.97 16.92 14.23
CA ALA A 472 5.65 16.56 14.73
C ALA A 472 5.71 15.47 15.81
N TYR A 473 4.74 15.51 16.73
CA TYR A 473 4.51 14.46 17.71
C TYR A 473 3.28 13.65 17.31
N TYR A 474 3.32 12.35 17.59
CA TYR A 474 2.21 11.43 17.39
C TYR A 474 1.89 10.75 18.71
N GLY A 475 0.62 10.56 18.98
CA GLY A 475 0.13 9.78 20.10
C GLY A 475 -1.00 8.86 19.66
N SER A 476 -1.04 7.63 20.17
CA SER A 476 -2.13 6.69 19.95
C SER A 476 -2.54 6.03 21.26
N VAL A 477 -3.83 5.73 21.37
CA VAL A 477 -4.40 4.93 22.45
C VAL A 477 -5.30 3.89 21.81
N GLU A 478 -5.15 2.64 22.24
CA GLU A 478 -5.98 1.52 21.83
C GLU A 478 -6.73 0.97 23.04
N LEU A 479 -8.02 0.76 22.88
CA LEU A 479 -8.86 0.07 23.84
C LEU A 479 -9.61 -1.04 23.06
N GLY A 480 -9.46 -2.28 23.48
CA GLY A 480 -10.12 -3.41 22.86
C GLY A 480 -10.78 -4.32 23.91
N TYR A 481 -11.80 -5.02 23.49
CA TYR A 481 -12.44 -6.06 24.28
C TYR A 481 -12.63 -7.31 23.44
N THR A 482 -12.23 -8.46 23.96
CA THR A 482 -12.41 -9.76 23.32
C THR A 482 -13.22 -10.68 24.21
N ARG A 483 -14.18 -11.39 23.61
CA ARG A 483 -14.90 -12.49 24.25
C ARG A 483 -14.76 -13.77 23.43
N SER A 484 -14.16 -14.80 24.02
CA SER A 484 -13.94 -16.10 23.39
C SER A 484 -15.03 -17.12 23.73
N GLY A 485 -15.14 -18.18 22.92
CA GLY A 485 -16.07 -19.30 23.12
C GLY A 485 -17.53 -18.93 22.91
N LEU A 486 -17.83 -18.14 21.87
CA LEU A 486 -19.18 -17.82 21.44
C LEU A 486 -19.79 -18.97 20.60
N PHE A 487 -21.10 -19.11 20.62
CA PHE A 487 -21.91 -20.03 19.76
C PHE A 487 -21.48 -21.50 19.81
N LYS A 488 -20.99 -22.00 20.95
CA LYS A 488 -20.46 -23.38 21.09
C LYS A 488 -19.36 -23.71 20.07
N SER A 489 -18.70 -22.69 19.55
CA SER A 489 -17.61 -22.79 18.60
C SER A 489 -16.34 -22.15 19.19
N ASN A 490 -15.20 -22.39 18.55
CA ASN A 490 -13.92 -21.76 18.93
C ASN A 490 -13.82 -20.30 18.42
N SER A 491 -14.95 -19.64 18.21
CA SER A 491 -15.00 -18.26 17.74
C SER A 491 -14.91 -17.24 18.86
N SER A 492 -14.38 -16.08 18.57
CA SER A 492 -14.34 -14.92 19.46
C SER A 492 -14.93 -13.70 18.80
N LEU A 493 -15.48 -12.79 19.60
CA LEU A 493 -15.86 -11.44 19.20
C LEU A 493 -14.81 -10.48 19.74
N PHE A 494 -14.42 -9.54 18.92
CA PHE A 494 -13.54 -8.45 19.27
C PHE A 494 -14.19 -7.09 18.93
N LEU A 495 -14.05 -6.12 19.82
CA LEU A 495 -14.49 -4.75 19.68
C LEU A 495 -13.35 -3.80 19.98
#